data_a69dd0519ad59537b7b6c2378c87a7b8
#
_entry.id   a69dd0519ad59537b7b6c2378c87a7b8
#
_cell.length_a   1.000
_cell.length_b   1.000
_cell.length_c   1.000
_cell.angle_alpha   90.00
_cell.angle_beta   90.00
_cell.angle_gamma   90.00
#
_symmetry.space_group_name_H-M   'P 1'
#
loop_
_entity.id
_entity.type
_entity.pdbx_description
1 polymer ?
#
loop_
_entity_poly.entity_id
_entity_poly.type
_entity_poly.pdbx_seq_one_letter_code
_entity_poly.pdbx_strand_id
1 'polypeptide(L)'
;CAYILDDELYNKIFLIANASLYPHYTLLKQNATYFIPLKTDDIHVQRGLFFPWKVGISKRLVIPDLDKYTSNLPKNQIPIMENFTLNLDKVNHMAICGNSGSGKSYALTYLLSVLKNQSDLIIVDPKFDSPSRWAREHKIAVIHPVENRSKSDFVSEVNERLSQCLNLIQQRQAILYDNPRHEFAHLTIVIDEVLALSEGVNKAIKESFFSLLSQIALLGRATKIHLLLVSQRFDHTTIPVSVREQLNVLIQIGNINSKSVQFLFPDLNPEGIVIPTGHGTGLIQVIDNEHPYQVLPLLCPTYYTTEGIL
;
A
#
# COMPACT_ATOMS: atom_id res chain seq x y z
N CYS A 1 -17.71 -35.47 -6.78
CA CYS A 1 -17.35 -34.89 -8.09
C CYS A 1 -16.07 -35.51 -8.61
N ALA A 2 -16.12 -36.07 -9.81
CA ALA A 2 -14.96 -36.71 -10.46
C ALA A 2 -14.09 -35.71 -11.25
N TYR A 3 -14.29 -34.41 -11.07
CA TYR A 3 -13.54 -33.38 -11.77
C TYR A 3 -12.35 -32.94 -10.93
N ILE A 4 -11.19 -32.92 -11.55
CA ILE A 4 -10.01 -32.26 -11.01
C ILE A 4 -10.27 -30.75 -11.14
N LEU A 5 -10.18 -30.04 -10.03
CA LEU A 5 -10.23 -28.58 -10.04
C LEU A 5 -8.86 -28.07 -10.49
N ASP A 6 -8.80 -27.62 -11.71
CA ASP A 6 -7.66 -26.92 -12.29
C ASP A 6 -7.92 -25.40 -12.31
N ASP A 7 -6.91 -24.62 -12.67
CA ASP A 7 -7.02 -23.15 -12.71
C ASP A 7 -8.07 -22.68 -13.72
N GLU A 8 -8.28 -23.42 -14.81
CA GLU A 8 -9.27 -23.04 -15.83
C GLU A 8 -10.68 -23.21 -15.26
N LEU A 9 -10.99 -24.34 -14.63
CA LEU A 9 -12.29 -24.59 -14.02
C LEU A 9 -12.55 -23.63 -12.84
N TYR A 10 -11.54 -23.38 -12.01
CA TYR A 10 -11.64 -22.41 -10.93
C TYR A 10 -12.00 -21.01 -11.45
N ASN A 11 -11.29 -20.53 -12.47
CA ASN A 11 -11.56 -19.22 -13.07
C ASN A 11 -12.95 -19.17 -13.71
N LYS A 12 -13.39 -20.22 -14.41
CA LYS A 12 -14.75 -20.28 -14.98
C LYS A 12 -15.82 -20.18 -13.88
N ILE A 13 -15.67 -20.93 -12.79
CA ILE A 13 -16.61 -20.87 -11.66
C ILE A 13 -16.63 -19.47 -11.07
N PHE A 14 -15.45 -18.88 -10.84
CA PHE A 14 -15.33 -17.51 -10.31
C PHE A 14 -16.04 -16.49 -11.22
N LEU A 15 -15.82 -16.52 -12.52
CA LEU A 15 -16.43 -15.60 -13.48
C LEU A 15 -17.94 -15.72 -13.50
N ILE A 16 -18.48 -16.95 -13.53
CA ILE A 16 -19.93 -17.21 -13.52
C ILE A 16 -20.54 -16.71 -12.22
N ALA A 17 -19.95 -17.06 -11.09
CA ALA A 17 -20.46 -16.65 -9.77
C ALA A 17 -20.40 -15.14 -9.60
N ASN A 18 -19.30 -14.50 -9.99
CA ASN A 18 -19.14 -13.05 -9.92
C ASN A 18 -20.18 -12.32 -10.80
N ALA A 19 -20.40 -12.76 -12.03
CA ALA A 19 -21.42 -12.18 -12.91
C ALA A 19 -22.84 -12.36 -12.38
N SER A 20 -23.13 -13.49 -11.74
CA SER A 20 -24.46 -13.79 -11.22
C SER A 20 -24.79 -13.04 -9.92
N LEU A 21 -23.78 -12.76 -9.09
CA LEU A 21 -23.94 -12.14 -7.78
C LEU A 21 -23.82 -10.62 -7.82
N TYR A 22 -23.18 -10.07 -8.86
CA TYR A 22 -23.03 -8.63 -9.04
C TYR A 22 -24.37 -7.94 -9.34
N PRO A 23 -24.70 -6.75 -8.80
CA PRO A 23 -23.88 -5.90 -7.90
C PRO A 23 -24.15 -6.13 -6.40
N HIS A 24 -24.93 -7.15 -6.04
CA HIS A 24 -25.30 -7.42 -4.64
C HIS A 24 -24.13 -7.88 -3.80
N TYR A 25 -23.22 -8.64 -4.41
CA TYR A 25 -21.99 -9.12 -3.79
C TYR A 25 -20.83 -8.96 -4.77
N THR A 26 -19.68 -8.59 -4.24
CA THR A 26 -18.41 -8.63 -4.96
C THR A 26 -17.62 -9.83 -4.44
N LEU A 27 -17.35 -10.80 -5.30
CA LEU A 27 -16.45 -11.89 -5.00
C LEU A 27 -15.01 -11.40 -5.03
N LEU A 28 -14.22 -11.86 -4.08
CA LEU A 28 -12.82 -11.50 -3.94
C LEU A 28 -11.95 -12.66 -4.41
N LYS A 29 -10.91 -12.32 -5.17
CA LYS A 29 -9.97 -13.32 -5.66
C LYS A 29 -8.90 -13.59 -4.62
N GLN A 30 -8.54 -14.87 -4.46
CA GLN A 30 -7.51 -15.35 -3.54
C GLN A 30 -6.37 -16.01 -4.32
N ASN A 31 -5.23 -16.10 -3.66
CA ASN A 31 -4.06 -16.78 -4.22
C ASN A 31 -4.13 -18.32 -4.10
N ALA A 32 -5.09 -18.84 -3.35
CA ALA A 32 -5.30 -20.28 -3.17
C ALA A 32 -6.78 -20.64 -3.20
N THR A 33 -7.05 -21.89 -3.55
CA THR A 33 -8.41 -22.46 -3.56
C THR A 33 -8.73 -23.09 -2.22
N TYR A 34 -9.85 -22.71 -1.63
CA TYR A 34 -10.29 -23.25 -0.35
C TYR A 34 -11.60 -24.02 -0.49
N PHE A 35 -11.63 -25.20 0.12
CA PHE A 35 -12.85 -25.95 0.34
C PHE A 35 -13.23 -25.86 1.81
N ILE A 36 -14.51 -25.59 2.06
CA ILE A 36 -15.07 -25.55 3.40
C ILE A 36 -16.02 -26.73 3.60
N PRO A 37 -16.09 -27.31 4.82
CA PRO A 37 -17.08 -28.34 5.11
C PRO A 37 -18.48 -27.76 5.11
N LEU A 38 -19.41 -28.45 4.46
CA LEU A 38 -20.83 -28.11 4.50
C LEU A 38 -21.54 -29.03 5.48
N LYS A 39 -22.48 -28.48 6.26
CA LYS A 39 -23.32 -29.24 7.18
C LYS A 39 -24.44 -29.91 6.39
N THR A 40 -24.19 -31.12 5.90
CA THR A 40 -25.15 -31.93 5.17
C THR A 40 -24.87 -33.41 5.44
N ASP A 41 -25.90 -34.25 5.41
CA ASP A 41 -25.80 -35.70 5.56
C ASP A 41 -25.36 -36.39 4.26
N ASP A 42 -25.45 -35.70 3.14
CA ASP A 42 -25.00 -36.22 1.85
C ASP A 42 -23.47 -36.09 1.71
N ILE A 43 -22.79 -37.24 1.74
CA ILE A 43 -21.34 -37.35 1.63
C ILE A 43 -20.78 -36.74 0.32
N HIS A 44 -21.57 -36.66 -0.74
CA HIS A 44 -21.14 -36.16 -2.03
C HIS A 44 -21.09 -34.64 -2.08
N VAL A 45 -21.78 -33.93 -1.16
CA VAL A 45 -21.86 -32.47 -1.10
C VAL A 45 -21.35 -31.90 0.23
N GLN A 46 -20.55 -32.67 0.97
CA GLN A 46 -19.98 -32.23 2.25
C GLN A 46 -18.90 -31.15 2.12
N ARG A 47 -18.49 -30.75 0.92
CA ARG A 47 -17.48 -29.74 0.65
C ARG A 47 -18.00 -28.71 -0.32
N GLY A 48 -17.82 -27.43 0.02
CA GLY A 48 -18.10 -26.30 -0.86
C GLY A 48 -16.83 -25.57 -1.26
N LEU A 49 -16.73 -25.17 -2.53
CA LEU A 49 -15.69 -24.27 -2.97
C LEU A 49 -15.98 -22.87 -2.41
N PHE A 50 -15.02 -22.29 -1.71
CA PHE A 50 -15.18 -21.02 -1.03
C PHE A 50 -14.52 -19.88 -1.79
N PHE A 51 -15.29 -18.82 -2.01
CA PHE A 51 -14.78 -17.51 -2.45
C PHE A 51 -15.05 -16.49 -1.33
N PRO A 52 -14.05 -15.69 -0.91
CA PRO A 52 -14.32 -14.54 -0.07
C PRO A 52 -15.24 -13.59 -0.81
N TRP A 53 -16.08 -12.87 -0.08
CA TRP A 53 -17.02 -11.95 -0.68
C TRP A 53 -17.27 -10.73 0.21
N LYS A 54 -17.73 -9.65 -0.41
CA LYS A 54 -18.17 -8.43 0.24
C LYS A 54 -19.57 -8.08 -0.24
N VAL A 55 -20.42 -7.57 0.65
CA VAL A 55 -21.73 -7.05 0.27
C VAL A 55 -21.58 -5.78 -0.56
N GLY A 56 -22.30 -5.72 -1.66
CA GLY A 56 -22.31 -4.58 -2.58
C GLY A 56 -21.02 -4.46 -3.38
N ILE A 57 -20.76 -3.26 -3.88
CA ILE A 57 -19.59 -2.90 -4.68
C ILE A 57 -18.71 -1.89 -3.92
N SER A 58 -17.45 -1.79 -4.30
CA SER A 58 -16.57 -0.73 -3.81
C SER A 58 -17.12 0.64 -4.22
N LYS A 59 -17.16 1.57 -3.27
CA LYS A 59 -17.64 2.94 -3.50
C LYS A 59 -16.54 3.94 -3.18
N ARG A 60 -16.44 4.93 -4.07
CA ARG A 60 -15.47 6.01 -3.92
C ARG A 60 -15.85 6.93 -2.76
N LEU A 61 -14.90 7.19 -1.89
CA LEU A 61 -15.03 8.23 -0.88
C LEU A 61 -14.92 9.61 -1.54
N VAL A 62 -15.94 10.45 -1.38
CA VAL A 62 -15.96 11.82 -1.90
C VAL A 62 -15.88 12.80 -0.74
N ILE A 63 -14.84 13.64 -0.75
CA ILE A 63 -14.48 14.54 0.35
C ILE A 63 -14.59 15.99 -0.14
N PRO A 64 -15.61 16.74 0.27
CA PRO A 64 -15.81 18.11 -0.17
C PRO A 64 -14.75 19.11 0.32
N ASP A 65 -14.13 18.82 1.47
CA ASP A 65 -13.09 19.65 2.09
C ASP A 65 -12.10 18.72 2.80
N LEU A 66 -10.92 18.60 2.20
CA LEU A 66 -9.90 17.64 2.66
C LEU A 66 -9.34 18.01 4.03
N ASP A 67 -9.05 19.28 4.29
CA ASP A 67 -8.44 19.72 5.55
C ASP A 67 -9.40 19.54 6.72
N LYS A 68 -10.65 19.94 6.53
CA LYS A 68 -11.70 19.73 7.52
C LYS A 68 -11.96 18.25 7.78
N TYR A 69 -11.97 17.45 6.72
CA TYR A 69 -12.19 16.00 6.83
C TYR A 69 -11.06 15.34 7.63
N THR A 70 -9.81 15.59 7.25
CA THR A 70 -8.64 14.94 7.87
C THR A 70 -8.42 15.38 9.32
N SER A 71 -8.77 16.62 9.67
CA SER A 71 -8.67 17.13 11.05
C SER A 71 -9.68 16.48 12.00
N ASN A 72 -10.78 15.93 11.48
CA ASN A 72 -11.84 15.29 12.27
C ASN A 72 -11.75 13.75 12.28
N LEU A 73 -10.73 13.16 11.64
CA LEU A 73 -10.57 11.72 11.63
C LEU A 73 -10.23 11.18 13.02
N PRO A 74 -10.79 10.03 13.41
CA PRO A 74 -10.34 9.32 14.60
C PRO A 74 -8.86 8.95 14.49
N LYS A 75 -8.19 8.82 15.63
CA LYS A 75 -6.78 8.40 15.69
C LYS A 75 -6.56 7.07 14.96
N ASN A 76 -5.44 6.97 14.27
CA ASN A 76 -4.96 5.77 13.60
C ASN A 76 -5.87 5.25 12.46
N GLN A 77 -6.82 6.07 11.98
CA GLN A 77 -7.68 5.69 10.86
C GLN A 77 -7.28 6.37 9.55
N ILE A 78 -7.15 5.56 8.50
CA ILE A 78 -6.87 6.00 7.14
C ILE A 78 -8.01 5.50 6.24
N PRO A 79 -9.08 6.28 6.03
CA PRO A 79 -10.18 5.89 5.14
C PRO A 79 -9.68 5.82 3.69
N ILE A 80 -9.99 4.75 2.98
CA ILE A 80 -9.60 4.54 1.57
C ILE A 80 -10.82 4.56 0.64
N MET A 81 -11.94 3.97 1.06
CA MET A 81 -13.22 3.97 0.34
C MET A 81 -14.35 4.17 1.34
N GLU A 82 -15.58 4.40 0.90
CA GLU A 82 -16.73 4.64 1.81
C GLU A 82 -16.81 3.62 2.95
N ASN A 83 -16.56 2.35 2.64
CA ASN A 83 -16.70 1.24 3.60
C ASN A 83 -15.38 0.48 3.80
N PHE A 84 -14.25 1.17 3.62
CA PHE A 84 -12.94 0.55 3.78
C PHE A 84 -11.94 1.54 4.37
N THR A 85 -11.55 1.29 5.61
CA THR A 85 -10.64 2.13 6.39
C THR A 85 -9.50 1.27 6.91
N LEU A 86 -8.26 1.71 6.71
CA LEU A 86 -7.09 1.09 7.31
C LEU A 86 -6.90 1.60 8.74
N ASN A 87 -6.37 0.73 9.60
CA ASN A 87 -5.91 1.12 10.92
C ASN A 87 -4.38 1.21 10.92
N LEU A 88 -3.84 2.41 11.18
CA LEU A 88 -2.40 2.66 11.16
C LEU A 88 -1.62 1.78 12.15
N ASP A 89 -2.23 1.36 13.26
CA ASP A 89 -1.63 0.40 14.20
C ASP A 89 -1.41 -1.00 13.58
N LYS A 90 -2.20 -1.38 12.56
CA LYS A 90 -2.10 -2.64 11.84
C LYS A 90 -1.31 -2.52 10.53
N VAL A 91 -1.04 -1.30 10.09
CA VAL A 91 -0.20 -1.04 8.92
C VAL A 91 1.26 -1.12 9.35
N ASN A 92 2.01 -2.04 8.72
CA ASN A 92 3.45 -2.09 8.89
C ASN A 92 4.10 -1.14 7.89
N HIS A 93 3.97 -1.48 6.60
CA HIS A 93 4.51 -0.70 5.49
C HIS A 93 3.54 -0.73 4.32
N MET A 94 3.51 0.35 3.54
CA MET A 94 2.64 0.52 2.37
C MET A 94 3.44 0.67 1.09
N ALA A 95 2.91 0.14 -0.01
CA ALA A 95 3.41 0.39 -1.35
C ALA A 95 2.31 0.89 -2.28
N ILE A 96 2.61 1.92 -3.07
CA ILE A 96 1.76 2.43 -4.14
C ILE A 96 2.48 2.28 -5.46
N CYS A 97 1.92 1.46 -6.33
CA CYS A 97 2.43 1.21 -7.68
C CYS A 97 1.45 1.73 -8.74
N GLY A 98 1.98 2.12 -9.87
CA GLY A 98 1.16 2.48 -11.04
C GLY A 98 1.94 3.30 -12.07
N ASN A 99 1.47 3.29 -13.29
CA ASN A 99 2.10 4.01 -14.40
C ASN A 99 1.97 5.54 -14.24
N SER A 100 2.74 6.30 -15.03
CA SER A 100 2.57 7.75 -15.12
C SER A 100 1.13 8.09 -15.54
N GLY A 101 0.54 9.11 -14.93
CA GLY A 101 -0.85 9.53 -15.21
C GLY A 101 -1.94 8.65 -14.60
N SER A 102 -1.61 7.59 -13.85
CA SER A 102 -2.61 6.71 -13.23
C SER A 102 -3.32 7.30 -12.01
N GLY A 103 -2.80 8.40 -11.44
CA GLY A 103 -3.32 9.03 -10.22
C GLY A 103 -2.51 8.76 -8.96
N LYS A 104 -1.28 8.21 -9.06
CA LYS A 104 -0.41 7.97 -7.89
C LYS A 104 -0.17 9.21 -7.03
N SER A 105 0.24 10.32 -7.67
CA SER A 105 0.53 11.57 -6.94
C SER A 105 -0.71 12.11 -6.23
N TYR A 106 -1.88 11.98 -6.84
CA TYR A 106 -3.16 12.37 -6.24
C TYR A 106 -3.48 11.49 -5.01
N ALA A 107 -3.33 10.17 -5.13
CA ALA A 107 -3.50 9.25 -4.01
C ALA A 107 -2.47 9.49 -2.90
N LEU A 108 -1.21 9.79 -3.26
CA LEU A 108 -0.15 10.11 -2.30
C LEU A 108 -0.47 11.41 -1.55
N THR A 109 -0.89 12.47 -2.22
CA THR A 109 -1.30 13.73 -1.60
C THR A 109 -2.44 13.52 -0.60
N TYR A 110 -3.42 12.71 -0.94
CA TYR A 110 -4.48 12.30 0.00
C TYR A 110 -3.90 11.63 1.25
N LEU A 111 -3.05 10.63 1.07
CA LEU A 111 -2.44 9.91 2.19
C LEU A 111 -1.56 10.82 3.06
N LEU A 112 -0.78 11.72 2.46
CA LEU A 112 0.00 12.73 3.19
C LEU A 112 -0.92 13.61 4.05
N SER A 113 -2.05 14.06 3.49
CA SER A 113 -3.03 14.90 4.20
C SER A 113 -3.69 14.17 5.38
N VAL A 114 -3.93 12.86 5.27
CA VAL A 114 -4.41 12.04 6.39
C VAL A 114 -3.29 11.82 7.41
N LEU A 115 -2.11 11.40 6.95
CA LEU A 115 -1.00 11.00 7.81
C LEU A 115 -0.40 12.16 8.60
N LYS A 116 -0.44 13.40 8.09
CA LYS A 116 0.08 14.58 8.84
C LYS A 116 -0.56 14.76 10.22
N ASN A 117 -1.79 14.27 10.40
CA ASN A 117 -2.51 14.36 11.67
C ASN A 117 -2.41 13.07 12.50
N GLN A 118 -1.81 12.02 11.96
CA GLN A 118 -1.75 10.68 12.56
C GLN A 118 -0.31 10.23 12.88
N SER A 119 0.68 10.82 12.22
CA SER A 119 2.07 10.37 12.22
C SER A 119 3.02 11.54 11.98
N ASP A 120 4.19 11.52 12.59
CA ASP A 120 5.29 12.34 12.11
C ASP A 120 5.71 11.91 10.70
N LEU A 121 6.12 12.86 9.85
CA LEU A 121 6.45 12.59 8.46
C LEU A 121 7.91 12.92 8.14
N ILE A 122 8.56 12.00 7.45
CA ILE A 122 9.82 12.22 6.73
C ILE A 122 9.52 11.99 5.26
N ILE A 123 9.65 13.02 4.43
CA ILE A 123 9.30 12.96 3.01
C ILE A 123 10.58 13.04 2.18
N VAL A 124 10.76 12.08 1.27
CA VAL A 124 11.82 12.04 0.27
C VAL A 124 11.18 12.13 -1.10
N ASP A 125 11.50 13.19 -1.86
CA ASP A 125 10.95 13.44 -3.19
C ASP A 125 12.08 13.66 -4.22
N PRO A 126 12.54 12.60 -4.90
CA PRO A 126 13.59 12.69 -5.91
C PRO A 126 13.22 13.51 -7.14
N LYS A 127 11.95 13.77 -7.38
CA LYS A 127 11.44 14.52 -8.54
C LYS A 127 11.19 15.98 -8.25
N PHE A 128 11.17 16.36 -6.97
CA PHE A 128 10.83 17.71 -6.52
C PHE A 128 9.48 18.20 -7.08
N ASP A 129 8.46 17.34 -7.00
CA ASP A 129 7.15 17.54 -7.62
C ASP A 129 6.02 17.66 -6.57
N SER A 130 4.94 16.94 -6.74
CA SER A 130 3.70 17.03 -5.95
C SER A 130 3.92 16.88 -4.43
N PRO A 131 4.68 15.89 -3.91
CA PRO A 131 4.92 15.79 -2.48
C PRO A 131 5.66 17.00 -1.90
N SER A 132 6.63 17.55 -2.65
CA SER A 132 7.38 18.73 -2.23
C SER A 132 6.51 20.00 -2.19
N ARG A 133 5.61 20.16 -3.17
CA ARG A 133 4.65 21.29 -3.17
C ARG A 133 3.70 21.19 -1.98
N TRP A 134 3.11 20.01 -1.78
CA TRP A 134 2.21 19.76 -0.66
C TRP A 134 2.90 20.01 0.70
N ALA A 135 4.12 19.51 0.86
CA ALA A 135 4.87 19.66 2.11
C ALA A 135 5.23 21.13 2.41
N ARG A 136 5.58 21.91 1.38
CA ARG A 136 5.82 23.36 1.51
C ARG A 136 4.58 24.08 2.04
N GLU A 137 3.40 23.79 1.51
CA GLU A 137 2.13 24.37 1.96
C GLU A 137 1.85 24.04 3.44
N HIS A 138 2.22 22.84 3.85
CA HIS A 138 2.01 22.35 5.22
C HIS A 138 3.20 22.60 6.17
N LYS A 139 4.26 23.27 5.71
CA LYS A 139 5.49 23.59 6.47
C LYS A 139 6.21 22.34 7.01
N ILE A 140 6.18 21.26 6.22
CA ILE A 140 6.88 20.00 6.50
C ILE A 140 8.17 19.97 5.69
N ALA A 141 9.27 19.56 6.34
CA ALA A 141 10.56 19.44 5.66
C ALA A 141 10.56 18.25 4.66
N VAL A 142 11.19 18.47 3.50
CA VAL A 142 11.35 17.46 2.44
C VAL A 142 12.81 17.32 2.08
N ILE A 143 13.25 16.09 1.87
CA ILE A 143 14.55 15.79 1.30
C ILE A 143 14.37 15.67 -0.22
N HIS A 144 14.97 16.59 -0.96
CA HIS A 144 14.87 16.65 -2.42
C HIS A 144 16.22 17.04 -3.05
N PRO A 145 16.42 16.76 -4.34
CA PRO A 145 17.62 17.21 -5.04
C PRO A 145 17.78 18.73 -5.00
N VAL A 146 18.98 19.20 -4.75
CA VAL A 146 19.34 20.62 -4.72
C VAL A 146 20.29 20.93 -5.87
N GLU A 147 20.19 22.12 -6.45
CA GLU A 147 21.11 22.58 -7.50
C GLU A 147 22.56 22.48 -7.06
N ASN A 148 23.44 22.12 -8.01
CA ASN A 148 24.88 21.94 -7.82
C ASN A 148 25.29 20.78 -6.88
N ARG A 149 24.37 19.88 -6.51
CA ARG A 149 24.71 18.63 -5.81
C ARG A 149 24.53 17.43 -6.74
N SER A 150 25.41 16.46 -6.62
CA SER A 150 25.31 15.21 -7.40
C SER A 150 24.13 14.36 -6.91
N LYS A 151 23.66 13.47 -7.77
CA LYS A 151 22.65 12.47 -7.37
C LYS A 151 23.16 11.57 -6.24
N SER A 152 24.44 11.26 -6.24
CA SER A 152 25.08 10.48 -5.17
C SER A 152 25.05 11.19 -3.83
N ASP A 153 25.27 12.51 -3.80
CA ASP A 153 25.19 13.32 -2.57
C ASP A 153 23.75 13.35 -2.03
N PHE A 154 22.78 13.52 -2.92
CA PHE A 154 21.35 13.46 -2.54
C PHE A 154 20.99 12.10 -1.93
N VAL A 155 21.34 10.98 -2.56
CA VAL A 155 21.04 9.65 -2.03
C VAL A 155 21.83 9.38 -0.74
N SER A 156 23.03 9.94 -0.58
CA SER A 156 23.79 9.85 0.68
C SER A 156 23.08 10.59 1.82
N GLU A 157 22.49 11.76 1.54
CA GLU A 157 21.65 12.48 2.52
C GLU A 157 20.41 11.67 2.91
N VAL A 158 19.74 11.02 1.95
CA VAL A 158 18.65 10.08 2.23
C VAL A 158 19.12 8.94 3.12
N ASN A 159 20.28 8.33 2.81
CA ASN A 159 20.87 7.25 3.62
C ASN A 159 21.17 7.72 5.06
N GLU A 160 21.69 8.92 5.24
CA GLU A 160 21.94 9.49 6.55
C GLU A 160 20.61 9.60 7.34
N ARG A 161 19.55 10.11 6.70
CA ARG A 161 18.24 10.23 7.34
C ARG A 161 17.64 8.87 7.70
N LEU A 162 17.75 7.87 6.82
CA LEU A 162 17.31 6.50 7.11
C LEU A 162 18.12 5.87 8.25
N SER A 163 19.43 6.15 8.34
CA SER A 163 20.28 5.71 9.44
C SER A 163 19.82 6.31 10.79
N GLN A 164 19.42 7.59 10.81
CA GLN A 164 18.84 8.22 11.99
C GLN A 164 17.52 7.53 12.40
N CYS A 165 16.68 7.13 11.44
CA CYS A 165 15.48 6.38 11.74
C CYS A 165 15.78 4.98 12.31
N LEU A 166 16.81 4.32 11.81
CA LEU A 166 17.26 3.03 12.34
C LEU A 166 17.77 3.16 13.79
N ASN A 167 18.53 4.22 14.10
CA ASN A 167 18.95 4.52 15.47
C ASN A 167 17.73 4.76 16.39
N LEU A 168 16.70 5.47 15.90
CA LEU A 168 15.45 5.65 16.64
C LEU A 168 14.72 4.31 16.88
N ILE A 169 14.72 3.40 15.91
CA ILE A 169 14.18 2.04 16.09
C ILE A 169 14.91 1.35 17.26
N GLN A 170 16.24 1.37 17.28
CA GLN A 170 17.02 0.73 18.32
C GLN A 170 16.75 1.35 19.70
N GLN A 171 16.64 2.66 19.79
CA GLN A 171 16.25 3.34 21.04
C GLN A 171 14.86 2.92 21.51
N ARG A 172 13.87 2.87 20.61
CA ARG A 172 12.53 2.43 20.94
C ARG A 172 12.48 0.94 21.33
N GLN A 173 13.28 0.08 20.71
CA GLN A 173 13.42 -1.32 21.09
C GLN A 173 13.97 -1.48 22.51
N ALA A 174 14.97 -0.68 22.90
CA ALA A 174 15.47 -0.68 24.27
C ALA A 174 14.38 -0.27 25.28
N ILE A 175 13.57 0.73 24.97
CA ILE A 175 12.43 1.11 25.82
C ILE A 175 11.40 -0.04 25.92
N LEU A 176 11.10 -0.73 24.81
CA LEU A 176 10.17 -1.87 24.83
C LEU A 176 10.72 -3.07 25.62
N TYR A 177 12.04 -3.24 25.65
CA TYR A 177 12.66 -4.27 26.47
C TYR A 177 12.37 -4.05 27.96
N ASP A 178 12.47 -2.78 28.42
CA ASP A 178 12.20 -2.41 29.81
C ASP A 178 10.69 -2.27 30.10
N ASN A 179 9.92 -1.76 29.11
CA ASN A 179 8.48 -1.55 29.21
C ASN A 179 7.74 -2.04 27.95
N PRO A 180 7.34 -3.32 27.88
CA PRO A 180 6.70 -3.91 26.70
C PRO A 180 5.34 -3.31 26.30
N ARG A 181 4.73 -2.48 27.17
CA ARG A 181 3.44 -1.81 26.90
C ARG A 181 3.61 -0.32 26.55
N HIS A 182 4.84 0.11 26.35
CA HIS A 182 5.09 1.50 25.96
C HIS A 182 4.50 1.80 24.58
N GLU A 183 3.73 2.88 24.47
CA GLU A 183 3.17 3.34 23.20
C GLU A 183 4.01 4.47 22.60
N PHE A 184 4.34 4.36 21.33
CA PHE A 184 5.05 5.39 20.59
C PHE A 184 4.11 6.15 19.65
N ALA A 185 4.44 7.42 19.40
CA ALA A 185 3.87 8.12 18.24
C ALA A 185 4.36 7.47 16.95
N HIS A 186 3.48 7.43 15.94
CA HIS A 186 3.82 6.92 14.62
C HIS A 186 4.81 7.86 13.92
N LEU A 187 5.73 7.26 13.18
CA LEU A 187 6.64 7.94 12.24
C LEU A 187 6.51 7.26 10.88
N THR A 188 6.15 8.02 9.87
CA THR A 188 6.04 7.50 8.49
C THR A 188 7.11 8.11 7.60
N ILE A 189 7.93 7.24 7.01
CA ILE A 189 8.94 7.59 6.02
C ILE A 189 8.31 7.41 4.65
N VAL A 190 8.09 8.50 3.94
CA VAL A 190 7.48 8.54 2.62
C VAL A 190 8.55 8.73 1.56
N ILE A 191 8.64 7.82 0.61
CA ILE A 191 9.59 7.91 -0.51
C ILE A 191 8.79 7.89 -1.82
N ASP A 192 8.74 9.03 -2.50
CA ASP A 192 8.16 9.11 -3.86
C ASP A 192 9.20 8.68 -4.89
N GLU A 193 8.80 7.76 -5.77
CA GLU A 193 9.65 7.18 -6.82
C GLU A 193 10.96 6.54 -6.28
N VAL A 194 10.80 5.47 -5.53
CA VAL A 194 11.93 4.69 -4.95
C VAL A 194 12.96 4.29 -6.01
N LEU A 195 12.52 3.94 -7.22
CA LEU A 195 13.41 3.58 -8.33
C LEU A 195 14.43 4.68 -8.63
N ALA A 196 14.05 5.95 -8.50
CA ALA A 196 14.93 7.07 -8.74
C ALA A 196 16.14 7.13 -7.79
N LEU A 197 16.04 6.58 -6.59
CA LEU A 197 17.12 6.52 -5.60
C LEU A 197 18.12 5.38 -5.87
N SER A 198 17.71 4.36 -6.60
CA SER A 198 18.54 3.17 -6.88
C SER A 198 19.23 3.20 -8.24
N GLU A 199 18.76 4.01 -9.19
CA GLU A 199 19.33 4.12 -10.53
C GLU A 199 20.36 5.23 -10.64
N GLY A 200 21.45 4.98 -11.39
CA GLY A 200 22.46 5.99 -11.71
C GLY A 200 23.28 6.50 -10.53
N VAL A 201 23.37 5.76 -9.44
CA VAL A 201 24.20 6.05 -8.26
C VAL A 201 25.29 5.01 -8.11
N ASN A 202 26.33 5.34 -7.35
CA ASN A 202 27.41 4.42 -7.01
C ASN A 202 26.85 3.16 -6.32
N LYS A 203 27.42 1.99 -6.65
CA LYS A 203 27.00 0.69 -6.12
C LYS A 203 26.97 0.66 -4.59
N ALA A 204 27.99 1.20 -3.92
CA ALA A 204 28.08 1.22 -2.46
C ALA A 204 26.94 2.04 -1.82
N ILE A 205 26.59 3.19 -2.42
CA ILE A 205 25.50 4.06 -1.95
C ILE A 205 24.15 3.36 -2.14
N LYS A 206 23.95 2.68 -3.28
CA LYS A 206 22.75 1.88 -3.54
C LYS A 206 22.61 0.71 -2.55
N GLU A 207 23.68 -0.03 -2.31
CA GLU A 207 23.68 -1.14 -1.37
C GLU A 207 23.38 -0.67 0.07
N SER A 208 23.96 0.48 0.47
CA SER A 208 23.64 1.13 1.74
C SER A 208 22.15 1.48 1.84
N PHE A 209 21.59 2.12 0.80
CA PHE A 209 20.15 2.44 0.74
C PHE A 209 19.27 1.21 0.91
N PHE A 210 19.56 0.14 0.17
CA PHE A 210 18.80 -1.10 0.25
C PHE A 210 18.94 -1.80 1.60
N SER A 211 20.14 -1.76 2.19
CA SER A 211 20.38 -2.31 3.54
C SER A 211 19.57 -1.57 4.60
N LEU A 212 19.57 -0.24 4.56
CA LEU A 212 18.82 0.60 5.50
C LEU A 212 17.31 0.39 5.36
N LEU A 213 16.79 0.37 4.12
CA LEU A 213 15.36 0.06 3.89
C LEU A 213 14.98 -1.32 4.44
N SER A 214 15.83 -2.34 4.20
CA SER A 214 15.58 -3.71 4.68
C SER A 214 15.53 -3.77 6.21
N GLN A 215 16.45 -3.11 6.89
CA GLN A 215 16.49 -3.08 8.35
C GLN A 215 15.28 -2.34 8.94
N ILE A 216 14.90 -1.20 8.36
CA ILE A 216 13.71 -0.45 8.79
C ILE A 216 12.44 -1.28 8.56
N ALA A 217 12.32 -1.95 7.40
CA ALA A 217 11.18 -2.78 7.09
C ALA A 217 11.03 -3.96 8.07
N LEU A 218 12.14 -4.59 8.45
CA LEU A 218 12.13 -5.73 9.38
C LEU A 218 11.86 -5.33 10.83
N LEU A 219 12.33 -4.16 11.27
CA LEU A 219 12.35 -3.78 12.68
C LEU A 219 11.32 -2.69 13.04
N GLY A 220 10.75 -2.01 12.05
CA GLY A 220 9.90 -0.82 12.25
C GLY A 220 8.55 -1.12 12.91
N ARG A 221 7.98 -2.30 12.71
CA ARG A 221 6.63 -2.66 13.15
C ARG A 221 6.37 -2.40 14.65
N ALA A 222 7.17 -2.99 15.51
CA ALA A 222 6.99 -2.88 16.96
C ALA A 222 7.26 -1.45 17.49
N THR A 223 8.04 -0.68 16.74
CA THR A 223 8.47 0.67 17.10
C THR A 223 7.64 1.77 16.45
N LYS A 224 6.55 1.43 15.75
CA LYS A 224 5.65 2.37 15.06
C LYS A 224 6.37 3.24 14.01
N ILE A 225 7.35 2.67 13.33
CA ILE A 225 8.06 3.33 12.22
C ILE A 225 7.67 2.62 10.92
N HIS A 226 7.03 3.38 10.02
CA HIS A 226 6.41 2.87 8.80
C HIS A 226 7.13 3.38 7.56
N LEU A 227 7.11 2.56 6.50
CA LEU A 227 7.49 2.97 5.15
C LEU A 227 6.22 3.15 4.32
N LEU A 228 6.13 4.25 3.58
CA LEU A 228 5.20 4.46 2.48
C LEU A 228 6.03 4.65 1.21
N LEU A 229 6.10 3.61 0.41
CA LEU A 229 6.92 3.56 -0.78
C LEU A 229 6.05 3.75 -2.04
N VAL A 230 6.45 4.67 -2.90
CA VAL A 230 5.77 4.92 -4.17
C VAL A 230 6.73 4.65 -5.32
N SER A 231 6.29 3.94 -6.35
CA SER A 231 7.08 3.69 -7.55
C SER A 231 6.20 3.35 -8.74
N GLN A 232 6.76 3.39 -9.94
CA GLN A 232 6.09 2.90 -11.15
C GLN A 232 6.07 1.37 -11.19
N ARG A 233 7.03 0.71 -10.54
CA ARG A 233 7.13 -0.75 -10.42
C ARG A 233 7.91 -1.12 -9.15
N PHE A 234 7.69 -2.33 -8.66
CA PHE A 234 8.34 -2.86 -7.46
C PHE A 234 9.07 -4.18 -7.76
N ASP A 235 9.83 -4.21 -8.86
CA ASP A 235 10.69 -5.34 -9.17
C ASP A 235 11.95 -5.39 -8.25
N HIS A 236 12.75 -6.44 -8.39
CA HIS A 236 13.96 -6.64 -7.59
C HIS A 236 15.04 -5.56 -7.80
N THR A 237 14.92 -4.75 -8.85
CA THR A 237 15.85 -3.62 -9.10
C THR A 237 15.42 -2.37 -8.34
N THR A 238 14.14 -2.27 -7.98
CA THR A 238 13.54 -1.12 -7.29
C THR A 238 13.70 -1.23 -5.78
N ILE A 239 13.36 -2.39 -5.21
CA ILE A 239 13.51 -2.68 -3.77
C ILE A 239 13.95 -4.14 -3.56
N PRO A 240 14.69 -4.43 -2.46
CA PRO A 240 15.02 -5.79 -2.05
C PRO A 240 13.75 -6.61 -1.77
N VAL A 241 13.85 -7.94 -1.98
CA VAL A 241 12.79 -8.89 -1.65
C VAL A 241 12.42 -8.81 -0.16
N SER A 242 13.42 -8.67 0.72
CA SER A 242 13.23 -8.50 2.17
C SER A 242 12.34 -7.30 2.55
N VAL A 243 12.39 -6.21 1.80
CA VAL A 243 11.49 -5.06 1.99
C VAL A 243 10.09 -5.40 1.48
N ARG A 244 10.00 -5.97 0.27
CA ARG A 244 8.72 -6.29 -0.37
C ARG A 244 7.87 -7.25 0.47
N GLU A 245 8.49 -8.24 1.10
CA GLU A 245 7.82 -9.21 1.98
C GLU A 245 7.29 -8.60 3.29
N GLN A 246 7.75 -7.42 3.68
CA GLN A 246 7.27 -6.69 4.86
C GLN A 246 6.16 -5.69 4.55
N LEU A 247 5.87 -5.46 3.27
CA LEU A 247 4.76 -4.61 2.86
C LEU A 247 3.44 -5.35 3.11
N ASN A 248 2.58 -4.79 3.95
CA ASN A 248 1.28 -5.39 4.25
C ASN A 248 0.09 -4.60 3.70
N VAL A 249 0.30 -3.41 3.14
CA VAL A 249 -0.68 -2.68 2.35
C VAL A 249 -0.12 -2.44 0.96
N LEU A 250 -0.72 -3.10 -0.02
CA LEU A 250 -0.28 -3.09 -1.41
C LEU A 250 -1.35 -2.41 -2.27
N ILE A 251 -0.97 -1.34 -2.96
CA ILE A 251 -1.87 -0.53 -3.79
C ILE A 251 -1.33 -0.48 -5.22
N GLN A 252 -2.10 -0.99 -6.18
CA GLN A 252 -1.85 -0.84 -7.60
C GLN A 252 -2.88 0.09 -8.22
N ILE A 253 -2.46 1.19 -8.83
CA ILE A 253 -3.34 2.17 -9.48
C ILE A 253 -3.15 2.15 -10.99
N GLY A 254 -4.25 2.24 -11.74
CA GLY A 254 -4.26 2.27 -13.21
C GLY A 254 -4.51 0.90 -13.83
N ASN A 255 -3.97 0.68 -15.02
CA ASN A 255 -4.19 -0.56 -15.77
C ASN A 255 -3.76 -1.80 -14.99
N ILE A 256 -4.68 -2.74 -14.85
CA ILE A 256 -4.48 -4.01 -14.18
C ILE A 256 -4.37 -5.10 -15.23
N ASN A 257 -3.20 -5.67 -15.35
CA ASN A 257 -2.92 -6.85 -16.20
C ASN A 257 -1.82 -7.68 -15.51
N SER A 258 -1.61 -8.90 -16.01
CA SER A 258 -0.64 -9.83 -15.39
C SER A 258 0.78 -9.24 -15.26
N LYS A 259 1.21 -8.37 -16.19
CA LYS A 259 2.53 -7.73 -16.12
C LYS A 259 2.59 -6.61 -15.07
N SER A 260 1.51 -5.83 -14.92
CA SER A 260 1.50 -4.71 -13.97
C SER A 260 1.37 -5.16 -12.53
N VAL A 261 0.71 -6.30 -12.28
CA VAL A 261 0.44 -6.80 -10.92
C VAL A 261 1.51 -7.76 -10.40
N GLN A 262 2.27 -8.41 -11.29
CA GLN A 262 3.17 -9.53 -10.95
C GLN A 262 4.20 -9.23 -9.84
N PHE A 263 4.59 -7.98 -9.64
CA PHE A 263 5.60 -7.62 -8.65
C PHE A 263 5.02 -7.33 -7.27
N LEU A 264 3.81 -6.77 -7.20
CA LEU A 264 3.11 -6.54 -5.93
C LEU A 264 2.21 -7.71 -5.55
N PHE A 265 1.64 -8.41 -6.53
CA PHE A 265 0.69 -9.51 -6.34
C PHE A 265 1.15 -10.73 -7.15
N PRO A 266 2.30 -11.36 -6.77
CA PRO A 266 2.94 -12.39 -7.61
C PRO A 266 2.04 -13.59 -7.90
N ASP A 267 1.16 -13.95 -6.98
CA ASP A 267 0.28 -15.10 -7.09
C ASP A 267 -1.13 -14.73 -7.59
N LEU A 268 -1.37 -13.46 -7.93
CA LEU A 268 -2.68 -13.00 -8.37
C LEU A 268 -2.82 -13.14 -9.89
N ASN A 269 -3.78 -13.95 -10.33
CA ASN A 269 -4.32 -13.82 -11.67
C ASN A 269 -5.41 -12.71 -11.68
N PRO A 270 -5.19 -11.56 -12.33
CA PRO A 270 -6.15 -10.45 -12.32
C PRO A 270 -7.39 -10.69 -13.20
N GLU A 271 -7.44 -11.78 -13.96
CA GLU A 271 -8.56 -12.10 -14.83
C GLU A 271 -9.88 -12.21 -14.04
N GLY A 272 -10.91 -11.56 -14.53
CA GLY A 272 -12.25 -11.56 -13.92
C GLY A 272 -12.43 -10.60 -12.75
N ILE A 273 -11.40 -9.83 -12.35
CA ILE A 273 -11.58 -8.76 -11.40
C ILE A 273 -12.17 -7.54 -12.10
N VAL A 274 -13.37 -7.16 -11.71
CA VAL A 274 -14.05 -5.97 -12.27
C VAL A 274 -13.57 -4.73 -11.55
N ILE A 275 -12.90 -3.85 -12.29
CA ILE A 275 -12.43 -2.55 -11.80
C ILE A 275 -13.20 -1.47 -12.55
N PRO A 276 -13.84 -0.53 -11.86
CA PRO A 276 -14.48 0.61 -12.52
C PRO A 276 -13.49 1.41 -13.36
N THR A 277 -13.94 1.95 -14.46
CA THR A 277 -13.12 2.83 -15.31
C THR A 277 -12.92 4.20 -14.65
N GLY A 278 -11.76 4.83 -14.87
CA GLY A 278 -11.48 6.20 -14.42
C GLY A 278 -10.12 6.35 -13.73
N HIS A 279 -9.78 7.59 -13.41
CA HIS A 279 -8.55 7.89 -12.67
C HIS A 279 -8.62 7.41 -11.23
N GLY A 280 -7.49 6.96 -10.68
CA GLY A 280 -7.40 6.50 -9.30
C GLY A 280 -8.17 5.22 -9.03
N THR A 281 -8.35 4.37 -10.04
CA THR A 281 -8.92 3.04 -9.89
C THR A 281 -7.82 1.99 -9.95
N GLY A 282 -8.02 0.86 -9.29
CA GLY A 282 -6.99 -0.17 -9.24
C GLY A 282 -7.33 -1.32 -8.30
N LEU A 283 -6.29 -1.84 -7.65
CA LEU A 283 -6.40 -2.92 -6.65
C LEU A 283 -5.75 -2.50 -5.35
N ILE A 284 -6.30 -2.97 -4.24
CA ILE A 284 -5.70 -2.91 -2.92
C ILE A 284 -5.72 -4.27 -2.26
N GLN A 285 -4.61 -4.64 -1.62
CA GLN A 285 -4.52 -5.79 -0.73
C GLN A 285 -4.04 -5.33 0.64
N VAL A 286 -4.68 -5.83 1.68
CA VAL A 286 -4.22 -5.70 3.06
C VAL A 286 -3.91 -7.10 3.58
N ILE A 287 -2.67 -7.30 4.01
CA ILE A 287 -2.19 -8.57 4.54
C ILE A 287 -2.11 -8.43 6.06
N ASP A 288 -3.16 -8.84 6.73
CA ASP A 288 -3.27 -8.91 8.18
C ASP A 288 -4.12 -10.12 8.60
N ASN A 289 -4.39 -10.27 9.90
CA ASN A 289 -5.22 -11.36 10.39
C ASN A 289 -6.72 -11.24 10.04
N GLU A 290 -7.16 -10.06 9.61
CA GLU A 290 -8.56 -9.78 9.26
C GLU A 290 -8.79 -9.87 7.74
N HIS A 291 -7.76 -9.60 6.94
CA HIS A 291 -7.81 -9.53 5.47
C HIS A 291 -6.77 -10.44 4.79
N PRO A 292 -6.56 -11.69 5.24
CA PRO A 292 -5.53 -12.52 4.66
C PRO A 292 -5.80 -12.77 3.17
N TYR A 293 -4.84 -12.38 2.32
CA TYR A 293 -4.83 -12.69 0.87
C TYR A 293 -6.03 -12.17 0.04
N GLN A 294 -6.79 -11.21 0.54
CA GLN A 294 -7.93 -10.64 -0.18
C GLN A 294 -7.51 -9.41 -0.97
N VAL A 295 -7.73 -9.44 -2.28
CA VAL A 295 -7.52 -8.30 -3.16
C VAL A 295 -8.87 -7.66 -3.47
N LEU A 296 -8.98 -6.37 -3.18
CA LEU A 296 -10.20 -5.58 -3.39
C LEU A 296 -10.05 -4.67 -4.61
N PRO A 297 -11.10 -4.47 -5.41
CA PRO A 297 -11.17 -3.33 -6.32
C PRO A 297 -11.03 -2.02 -5.55
N LEU A 298 -10.07 -1.18 -5.97
CA LEU A 298 -9.76 0.10 -5.34
C LEU A 298 -10.41 1.24 -6.13
N LEU A 299 -10.97 2.17 -5.38
CA LEU A 299 -11.38 3.50 -5.83
C LEU A 299 -10.74 4.52 -4.90
N CYS A 300 -9.64 5.14 -5.33
CA CYS A 300 -9.01 6.20 -4.55
C CYS A 300 -10.00 7.32 -4.24
N PRO A 301 -9.93 7.96 -3.07
CA PRO A 301 -10.80 9.08 -2.73
C PRO A 301 -10.77 10.19 -3.78
N THR A 302 -11.89 10.85 -3.99
CA THR A 302 -11.96 12.14 -4.68
C THR A 302 -12.11 13.22 -3.63
N TYR A 303 -11.27 14.24 -3.70
CA TYR A 303 -11.28 15.30 -2.71
C TYR A 303 -11.10 16.67 -3.37
N TYR A 304 -11.59 17.69 -2.66
CA TYR A 304 -11.42 19.09 -3.03
C TYR A 304 -10.59 19.77 -1.94
N THR A 305 -9.71 20.66 -2.36
CA THR A 305 -8.96 21.55 -1.49
C THR A 305 -9.54 22.95 -1.57
N THR A 306 -9.20 23.82 -0.63
CA THR A 306 -9.63 25.23 -0.64
C THR A 306 -9.18 26.00 -1.90
N GLU A 307 -8.21 25.48 -2.64
CA GLU A 307 -7.67 26.08 -3.87
C GLU A 307 -8.26 25.49 -5.18
N GLY A 308 -9.19 24.53 -5.11
CA GLY A 308 -9.82 23.87 -6.26
C GLY A 308 -9.46 22.39 -6.42
N ILE A 309 -9.80 21.80 -7.57
CA ILE A 309 -9.42 20.43 -7.92
C ILE A 309 -7.94 20.44 -8.31
N LEU A 310 -7.12 19.65 -7.63
CA LEU A 310 -5.73 19.38 -8.03
C LEU A 310 -5.65 18.53 -9.29
#